data_869e32fe3ff0ea932dc5f959f42bdce8
#
_entry.id   869e32fe3ff0ea932dc5f959f42bdce8
#
_cell.length_a   1.000
_cell.length_b   1.000
_cell.length_c   1.000
_cell.angle_alpha   90.00
_cell.angle_beta   90.00
_cell.angle_gamma   90.00
#
_symmetry.space_group_name_H-M   'P 1'
#
loop_
_entity.id
_entity.type
_entity.pdbx_description
1 polymer ?
#
loop_
_entity_poly.entity_id
_entity_poly.type
_entity_poly.pdbx_seq_one_letter_code
_entity_poly.pdbx_strand_id
1 'polypeptide(L)'
;MLFMVIEKFGRDPKAVYRRLRDSGRHMPEGLEFVESWMAADFSRCFQLMRCDDPVLFQKWIAEWCDLGEFDVVPVSHGRETAAALADQL
;
A
#
# COMPACT_ATOMS: atom_id res chain seq x y z
N MET A 1 3.37 -11.69 -5.39
CA MET A 1 2.49 -10.76 -6.14
C MET A 1 2.72 -9.34 -5.66
N LEU A 2 2.49 -8.40 -6.54
CA LEU A 2 2.70 -6.97 -6.29
C LEU A 2 1.35 -6.28 -6.11
N PHE A 3 1.28 -5.39 -5.12
CA PHE A 3 0.05 -4.66 -4.78
C PHE A 3 0.34 -3.19 -4.58
N MET A 4 -0.57 -2.35 -5.06
CA MET A 4 -0.58 -0.93 -4.70
C MET A 4 -1.62 -0.74 -3.60
N VAL A 5 -1.18 -0.24 -2.46
CA VAL A 5 -2.06 0.14 -1.35
C VAL A 5 -2.27 1.64 -1.43
N ILE A 6 -3.53 2.05 -1.52
CA ILE A 6 -3.89 3.46 -1.60
C ILE A 6 -4.57 3.81 -0.27
N GLU A 7 -3.94 4.72 0.48
CA GLU A 7 -4.45 5.16 1.78
C GLU A 7 -5.05 6.56 1.65
N LYS A 8 -6.25 6.72 2.17
CA LYS A 8 -6.87 8.03 2.35
C LYS A 8 -6.86 8.34 3.84
N PHE A 9 -6.14 9.38 4.21
CA PHE A 9 -6.03 9.77 5.62
C PHE A 9 -7.29 10.50 6.08
N GLY A 10 -7.50 10.47 7.41
CA GLY A 10 -8.48 11.31 8.05
C GLY A 10 -8.03 12.78 8.09
N ARG A 11 -8.60 13.55 9.00
CA ARG A 11 -8.35 14.99 9.10
C ARG A 11 -6.94 15.36 9.54
N ASP A 12 -6.24 14.43 10.20
CA ASP A 12 -4.89 14.67 10.70
C ASP A 12 -3.90 13.65 10.12
N PRO A 13 -3.31 13.94 8.95
CA PRO A 13 -2.31 13.04 8.35
C PRO A 13 -1.06 12.88 9.23
N LYS A 14 -0.78 13.83 10.11
CA LYS A 14 0.36 13.73 11.02
C LYS A 14 0.20 12.60 12.04
N ALA A 15 -1.04 12.18 12.34
CA ALA A 15 -1.29 11.06 13.26
C ALA A 15 -0.67 9.77 12.75
N VAL A 16 -0.71 9.54 11.43
CA VAL A 16 -0.07 8.38 10.77
C VAL A 16 1.44 8.41 10.99
N TYR A 17 2.05 9.56 10.74
CA TYR A 17 3.51 9.72 10.88
C TYR A 17 3.96 9.62 12.34
N ARG A 18 3.15 10.12 13.28
CA ARG A 18 3.46 9.97 14.70
C ARG A 18 3.48 8.51 15.12
N ARG A 19 2.48 7.71 14.70
CA ARG A 19 2.43 6.28 15.00
C ARG A 19 3.60 5.54 14.34
N LEU A 20 3.91 5.86 13.09
CA LEU A 20 5.03 5.27 12.35
C LEU A 20 6.35 5.54 13.07
N ARG A 21 6.57 6.76 13.53
CA ARG A 21 7.76 7.15 14.29
C ARG A 21 7.86 6.39 15.62
N ASP A 22 6.73 6.28 16.34
CA ASP A 22 6.72 5.78 17.71
C ASP A 22 6.72 4.26 17.78
N SER A 23 6.12 3.57 16.83
CA SER A 23 5.94 2.11 16.89
C SER A 23 6.18 1.36 15.59
N GLY A 24 6.62 2.03 14.52
CA GLY A 24 6.94 1.39 13.25
C GLY A 24 5.73 1.05 12.39
N ARG A 25 5.97 0.30 11.31
CA ARG A 25 4.95 0.00 10.31
C ARG A 25 3.97 -1.10 10.70
N HIS A 26 4.28 -1.89 11.71
CA HIS A 26 3.49 -3.06 12.11
C HIS A 26 3.33 -4.09 10.98
N MET A 27 4.37 -4.28 10.17
CA MET A 27 4.32 -5.20 9.04
C MET A 27 4.37 -6.65 9.53
N PRO A 28 3.35 -7.47 9.22
CA PRO A 28 3.43 -8.90 9.49
C PRO A 28 4.50 -9.57 8.62
N GLU A 29 5.05 -10.67 9.10
CA GLU A 29 6.01 -11.46 8.34
C GLU A 29 5.37 -11.93 7.02
N GLY A 30 6.11 -11.76 5.91
CA GLY A 30 5.64 -12.12 4.57
C GLY A 30 5.02 -10.97 3.80
N LEU A 31 4.72 -9.86 4.44
CA LEU A 31 4.30 -8.63 3.76
C LEU A 31 5.50 -7.68 3.66
N GLU A 32 5.95 -7.43 2.43
CA GLU A 32 7.16 -6.64 2.17
C GLU A 32 6.80 -5.24 1.67
N PHE A 33 7.32 -4.23 2.35
CA PHE A 33 7.25 -2.84 1.86
C PHE A 33 8.32 -2.62 0.79
N VAL A 34 7.92 -2.08 -0.37
CA VAL A 34 8.84 -1.81 -1.47
C VAL A 34 9.13 -0.31 -1.57
N GLU A 35 8.09 0.52 -1.66
CA GLU A 35 8.24 1.96 -1.82
C GLU A 35 6.93 2.66 -1.49
N SER A 36 6.99 3.95 -1.16
CA SER A 36 5.79 4.75 -0.95
C SER A 36 5.92 6.16 -1.52
N TRP A 37 4.77 6.74 -1.86
CA TRP A 37 4.66 8.11 -2.37
C TRP A 37 3.47 8.78 -1.70
N MET A 38 3.67 10.01 -1.26
CA MET A 38 2.60 10.84 -0.70
C MET A 38 2.14 11.85 -1.74
N ALA A 39 0.83 11.97 -1.94
CA ALA A 39 0.27 13.04 -2.76
C ALA A 39 0.67 14.39 -2.18
N ALA A 40 0.96 15.36 -3.04
CA ALA A 40 1.47 16.67 -2.63
C ALA A 40 0.50 17.42 -1.69
N ASP A 41 -0.78 17.13 -1.78
CA ASP A 41 -1.83 17.74 -0.95
C ASP A 41 -2.20 16.92 0.28
N PHE A 42 -1.46 15.84 0.57
CA PHE A 42 -1.74 14.88 1.65
C PHE A 42 -3.07 14.12 1.52
N SER A 43 -3.72 14.15 0.37
CA SER A 43 -5.01 13.47 0.19
C SER A 43 -4.89 11.95 0.21
N ARG A 44 -3.79 11.41 -0.32
CA ARG A 44 -3.57 9.97 -0.46
C ARG A 44 -2.10 9.61 -0.35
N CYS A 45 -1.84 8.43 0.19
CA CYS A 45 -0.53 7.80 0.13
C CYS A 45 -0.62 6.54 -0.74
N PHE A 46 0.41 6.30 -1.55
CA PHE A 46 0.51 5.13 -2.39
C PHE A 46 1.67 4.29 -1.87
N GLN A 47 1.40 3.04 -1.47
CA GLN A 47 2.46 2.14 -1.01
C GLN A 47 2.51 0.91 -1.90
N LEU A 48 3.68 0.64 -2.45
CA LEU A 48 3.92 -0.56 -3.24
C LEU A 48 4.40 -1.66 -2.30
N MET A 49 3.68 -2.78 -2.31
CA MET A 49 3.95 -3.90 -1.41
C MET A 49 3.95 -5.23 -2.16
N ARG A 50 4.69 -6.18 -1.61
CA ARG A 50 4.78 -7.53 -2.18
C ARG A 50 4.39 -8.56 -1.12
N CYS A 51 3.54 -9.51 -1.50
CA CYS A 51 3.25 -10.69 -0.68
C CYS A 51 2.58 -11.77 -1.54
N ASP A 52 2.51 -12.99 -1.00
CA ASP A 52 1.84 -14.13 -1.64
C ASP A 52 0.49 -14.46 -0.99
N ASP A 53 0.20 -13.84 0.16
CA ASP A 53 -1.03 -14.09 0.91
C ASP A 53 -1.74 -12.78 1.24
N PRO A 54 -2.88 -12.48 0.56
CA PRO A 54 -3.61 -11.23 0.79
C PRO A 54 -4.17 -11.08 2.20
N VAL A 55 -4.29 -12.15 2.99
CA VAL A 55 -4.71 -12.07 4.40
C VAL A 55 -3.73 -11.21 5.21
N LEU A 56 -2.46 -11.15 4.80
CA LEU A 56 -1.46 -10.33 5.47
C LEU A 56 -1.81 -8.84 5.42
N PHE A 57 -2.47 -8.38 4.34
CA PHE A 57 -2.98 -7.00 4.28
C PHE A 57 -4.05 -6.76 5.33
N GLN A 58 -4.92 -7.74 5.57
CA GLN A 58 -5.98 -7.60 6.58
C GLN A 58 -5.38 -7.45 7.98
N LYS A 59 -4.35 -8.23 8.30
CA LYS A 59 -3.63 -8.10 9.57
C LYS A 59 -2.98 -6.73 9.72
N TRP A 60 -2.35 -6.25 8.66
CA TRP A 60 -1.67 -4.95 8.69
C TRP A 60 -2.68 -3.80 8.76
N ILE A 61 -3.72 -3.82 7.94
CA ILE A 61 -4.75 -2.77 7.92
C ILE A 61 -5.47 -2.67 9.27
N ALA A 62 -5.69 -3.80 9.96
CA ALA A 62 -6.31 -3.80 11.27
C ALA A 62 -5.54 -2.93 12.29
N GLU A 63 -4.23 -2.78 12.11
CA GLU A 63 -3.39 -1.93 12.97
C GLU A 63 -3.49 -0.44 12.64
N TRP A 64 -4.05 -0.08 11.46
CA TRP A 64 -4.02 1.29 10.95
C TRP A 64 -5.38 1.86 10.58
N CYS A 65 -6.44 1.03 10.50
CA CYS A 65 -7.72 1.44 9.94
C CYS A 65 -8.46 2.50 10.75
N ASP A 66 -8.04 2.77 11.98
CA ASP A 66 -8.55 3.88 12.78
C ASP A 66 -8.07 5.25 12.27
N LEU A 67 -7.00 5.30 11.48
CA LEU A 67 -6.40 6.53 10.98
C LEU A 67 -6.75 6.83 9.51
N GLY A 68 -7.35 5.90 8.80
CA GLY A 68 -7.67 6.12 7.39
C GLY A 68 -8.37 4.96 6.74
N GLU A 69 -8.61 5.11 5.44
CA GLU A 69 -9.21 4.10 4.58
C GLU A 69 -8.16 3.51 3.65
N PHE A 70 -8.31 2.23 3.29
CA PHE A 70 -7.34 1.50 2.49
C PHE A 70 -7.99 0.82 1.31
N ASP A 71 -7.41 1.00 0.12
CA ASP A 71 -7.70 0.20 -1.06
C ASP A 71 -6.45 -0.62 -1.39
N VAL A 72 -6.61 -1.92 -1.61
CA VAL A 72 -5.52 -2.83 -1.98
C VAL A 72 -5.76 -3.33 -3.39
N VAL A 73 -4.88 -2.95 -4.32
CA VAL A 73 -5.05 -3.22 -5.74
C VAL A 73 -3.89 -4.08 -6.24
N PRO A 74 -4.16 -5.32 -6.72
CA PRO A 74 -3.13 -6.11 -7.40
C PRO A 74 -2.66 -5.37 -8.64
N VAL A 75 -1.35 -5.29 -8.84
CA VAL A 75 -0.77 -4.57 -9.97
C VAL A 75 0.28 -5.42 -10.68
N SER A 76 0.53 -5.12 -11.93
CA SER A 76 1.64 -5.65 -12.72
C SER A 76 2.50 -4.49 -13.19
N HIS A 77 3.78 -4.79 -13.50
CA HIS A 77 4.61 -3.79 -14.17
C HIS A 77 4.08 -3.53 -15.57
N GLY A 78 4.07 -2.26 -16.00
CA GLY A 78 3.56 -1.89 -17.32
C GLY A 78 4.25 -2.65 -18.46
N ARG A 79 5.56 -2.93 -18.32
CA ARG A 79 6.31 -3.71 -19.31
C ARG A 79 5.80 -5.16 -19.44
N GLU A 80 5.36 -5.76 -18.34
CA GLU A 80 4.80 -7.11 -18.35
C GLU A 80 3.43 -7.14 -19.02
N THR A 81 2.61 -6.13 -18.74
CA THR A 81 1.32 -5.95 -19.42
C THR A 81 1.51 -5.76 -20.92
N ALA A 82 2.44 -4.89 -21.31
CA ALA A 82 2.74 -4.66 -22.72
C ALA A 82 3.20 -5.94 -23.43
N ALA A 83 4.07 -6.72 -22.79
CA ALA A 83 4.54 -7.99 -23.33
C ALA A 83 3.40 -9.02 -23.47
N ALA A 84 2.49 -9.08 -22.52
CA ALA A 84 1.35 -9.99 -22.54
C ALA A 84 0.37 -9.67 -23.67
N LEU A 85 0.28 -8.40 -24.10
CA LEU A 85 -0.64 -7.95 -25.14
C LEU A 85 -0.01 -7.87 -26.51
N ALA A 86 1.30 -8.07 -26.62
CA ALA A 86 2.06 -7.81 -27.86
C ALA A 86 1.52 -8.58 -29.06
N ASP A 87 1.06 -9.81 -28.91
CA ASP A 87 0.52 -10.66 -29.99
C ASP A 87 -0.94 -10.32 -30.33
N GLN A 88 -1.57 -9.40 -29.61
CA GLN A 88 -2.94 -8.95 -29.85
C GLN A 88 -3.00 -7.57 -30.53
N LEU A 89 -1.86 -6.92 -30.74
CA LEU A 89 -1.80 -5.54 -31.25
C LEU A 89 -1.68 -5.45 -32.78
#